data_d28f145cf300019f5154223b028ff766
#
_entry.id   d28f145cf300019f5154223b028ff766
#
_cell.length_a   1.000
_cell.length_b   1.000
_cell.length_c   1.000
_cell.angle_alpha   90.00
_cell.angle_beta   90.00
_cell.angle_gamma   90.00
#
_symmetry.space_group_name_H-M   'P 1'
#
loop_
_entity.id
_entity.type
_entity.pdbx_description
1 polymer ?
#
loop_
_entity_poly.entity_id
_entity_poly.type
_entity_poly.pdbx_seq_one_letter_code
_entity_poly.pdbx_strand_id
1 'polypeptide(L)'
;MMNSKLFTPASIGPLTLRNRTIRSAAFESMCPGNAPSRQLKDYHCSVAAGGVGMTTIAYAAVTQSGLSFDRQLWMRPEIIPGLREITDAVHKEGAAASIQLGHCGNMSHKSICGVTPVGASSGFNLYSPTFVRGLRKEELPQMAKAYGQSVNWAREAGFDAVEIHAGHGY
;
A
#
# COMPACT_ATOMS: atom_id res chain seq x y z
N MET A 1 9.45 -37.86 -3.81
CA MET A 1 9.10 -36.51 -3.25
C MET A 1 7.87 -36.00 -4.01
N MET A 2 6.76 -35.73 -3.35
CA MET A 2 5.62 -35.11 -4.00
C MET A 2 6.04 -33.68 -4.43
N ASN A 3 6.05 -33.41 -5.73
CA ASN A 3 6.31 -32.07 -6.26
C ASN A 3 5.15 -31.15 -5.81
N SER A 4 5.37 -30.38 -4.75
CA SER A 4 4.38 -29.40 -4.28
C SER A 4 4.14 -28.35 -5.36
N LYS A 5 2.89 -28.17 -5.77
CA LYS A 5 2.49 -27.09 -6.72
C LYS A 5 2.82 -25.70 -6.18
N LEU A 6 3.02 -25.54 -4.86
CA LEU A 6 3.33 -24.27 -4.21
C LEU A 6 4.60 -23.61 -4.79
N PHE A 7 5.60 -24.40 -5.12
CA PHE A 7 6.90 -23.92 -5.61
C PHE A 7 7.02 -23.95 -7.15
N THR A 8 5.91 -24.15 -7.87
CA THR A 8 5.90 -24.01 -9.33
C THR A 8 5.49 -22.58 -9.73
N PRO A 9 5.99 -22.07 -10.88
CA PRO A 9 5.59 -20.77 -11.39
C PRO A 9 4.07 -20.63 -11.54
N ALA A 10 3.58 -19.39 -11.39
CA ALA A 10 2.17 -19.04 -11.58
C ALA A 10 2.05 -17.68 -12.24
N SER A 11 1.02 -17.50 -13.09
CA SER A 11 0.74 -16.23 -13.73
C SER A 11 -0.47 -15.53 -13.08
N ILE A 12 -0.35 -14.21 -12.88
CA ILE A 12 -1.45 -13.33 -12.46
C ILE A 12 -1.57 -12.27 -13.56
N GLY A 13 -2.55 -12.41 -14.44
CA GLY A 13 -2.60 -11.62 -15.66
C GLY A 13 -1.31 -11.76 -16.47
N PRO A 14 -0.65 -10.66 -16.83
CA PRO A 14 0.61 -10.70 -17.59
C PRO A 14 1.84 -11.00 -16.71
N LEU A 15 1.72 -10.96 -15.38
CA LEU A 15 2.83 -11.16 -14.44
C LEU A 15 3.04 -12.65 -14.17
N THR A 16 4.27 -13.14 -14.36
CA THR A 16 4.66 -14.50 -13.97
C THR A 16 5.51 -14.47 -12.71
N LEU A 17 5.02 -15.10 -11.66
CA LEU A 17 5.72 -15.29 -10.38
C LEU A 17 6.56 -16.57 -10.42
N ARG A 18 7.73 -16.54 -9.77
CA ARG A 18 8.61 -17.73 -9.66
C ARG A 18 7.98 -18.90 -8.88
N ASN A 19 7.00 -18.62 -8.03
CA ASN A 19 6.21 -19.60 -7.28
C ASN A 19 4.87 -18.99 -6.82
N ARG A 20 4.04 -19.77 -6.13
CA ARG A 20 2.68 -19.39 -5.73
C ARG A 20 2.59 -18.78 -4.33
N THR A 21 3.70 -18.25 -3.80
CA THR A 21 3.69 -17.61 -2.49
C THR A 21 3.68 -16.10 -2.65
N ILE A 22 2.80 -15.43 -1.91
CA ILE A 22 2.70 -13.99 -1.85
C ILE A 22 2.68 -13.55 -0.37
N ARG A 23 3.61 -12.68 0.01
CA ARG A 23 3.50 -11.99 1.28
C ARG A 23 2.38 -10.96 1.13
N SER A 24 1.23 -11.25 1.74
CA SER A 24 0.07 -10.38 1.70
C SER A 24 0.31 -9.06 2.44
N ALA A 25 -0.49 -8.04 2.09
CA ALA A 25 -0.43 -6.74 2.71
C ALA A 25 -0.66 -6.84 4.24
N ALA A 26 0.28 -6.31 5.02
CA ALA A 26 0.16 -6.14 6.45
C ALA A 26 0.96 -4.90 6.86
N PHE A 27 0.35 -4.02 7.65
CA PHE A 27 0.93 -2.73 8.01
C PHE A 27 2.29 -2.89 8.73
N GLU A 28 3.35 -2.34 8.16
CA GLU A 28 4.72 -2.48 8.65
C GLU A 28 5.12 -1.40 9.68
N SER A 29 4.49 -0.24 9.67
CA SER A 29 4.88 0.91 10.52
C SER A 29 6.36 1.34 10.34
N MET A 30 6.87 1.26 9.13
CA MET A 30 8.29 1.50 8.83
C MET A 30 8.54 2.75 7.98
N CYS A 31 7.57 3.68 7.89
CA CYS A 31 7.65 4.86 7.03
C CYS A 31 7.68 6.18 7.83
N PRO A 32 8.79 6.50 8.53
CA PRO A 32 8.91 7.77 9.24
C PRO A 32 8.74 8.94 8.26
N GLY A 33 7.97 9.96 8.67
CA GLY A 33 7.63 11.08 7.78
C GLY A 33 6.78 10.68 6.58
N ASN A 34 6.08 9.53 6.67
CA ASN A 34 5.20 8.98 5.63
C ASN A 34 5.95 8.71 4.30
N ALA A 35 7.24 8.37 4.38
CA ALA A 35 8.12 8.11 3.25
C ALA A 35 8.82 6.75 3.38
N PRO A 36 9.27 6.14 2.27
CA PRO A 36 10.06 4.92 2.30
C PRO A 36 11.30 5.07 3.20
N SER A 37 11.66 4.01 3.90
CA SER A 37 12.85 3.98 4.76
C SER A 37 13.76 2.82 4.39
N ARG A 38 15.01 2.89 4.86
CA ARG A 38 15.94 1.77 4.78
C ARG A 38 15.37 0.52 5.46
N GLN A 39 14.72 0.68 6.63
CA GLN A 39 14.11 -0.43 7.35
C GLN A 39 13.04 -1.14 6.51
N LEU A 40 12.17 -0.39 5.82
CA LEU A 40 11.16 -0.96 4.92
C LEU A 40 11.83 -1.71 3.76
N LYS A 41 12.87 -1.13 3.16
CA LYS A 41 13.63 -1.77 2.09
C LYS A 41 14.26 -3.09 2.55
N ASP A 42 15.01 -3.06 3.65
CA ASP A 42 15.70 -4.23 4.19
C ASP A 42 14.71 -5.35 4.54
N TYR A 43 13.52 -4.99 5.07
CA TYR A 43 12.45 -5.94 5.38
C TYR A 43 11.95 -6.66 4.11
N HIS A 44 11.51 -5.91 3.08
CA HIS A 44 10.99 -6.52 1.85
C HIS A 44 12.06 -7.26 1.06
N CYS A 45 13.31 -6.78 1.08
CA CYS A 45 14.44 -7.47 0.49
C CYS A 45 14.68 -8.82 1.19
N SER A 46 14.63 -8.89 2.52
CA SER A 46 14.79 -10.14 3.27
C SER A 46 13.68 -11.15 2.96
N VAL A 47 12.43 -10.69 2.82
CA VAL A 47 11.30 -11.52 2.43
C VAL A 47 11.50 -12.07 1.01
N ALA A 48 11.97 -11.24 0.08
CA ALA A 48 12.27 -11.64 -1.30
C ALA A 48 13.42 -12.66 -1.35
N ALA A 49 14.51 -12.42 -0.62
CA ALA A 49 15.65 -13.33 -0.48
C ALA A 49 15.24 -14.69 0.13
N GLY A 50 14.21 -14.71 1.01
CA GLY A 50 13.58 -15.91 1.55
C GLY A 50 12.81 -16.74 0.52
N GLY A 51 12.69 -16.30 -0.73
CA GLY A 51 12.15 -17.08 -1.85
C GLY A 51 10.67 -16.83 -2.15
N VAL A 52 10.02 -15.82 -1.58
CA VAL A 52 8.61 -15.48 -1.92
C VAL A 52 8.47 -15.09 -3.38
N GLY A 53 7.36 -15.47 -4.03
CA GLY A 53 7.07 -15.09 -5.42
C GLY A 53 6.78 -13.59 -5.57
N MET A 54 6.06 -13.00 -4.61
CA MET A 54 5.76 -11.57 -4.58
C MET A 54 5.65 -11.05 -3.13
N THR A 55 6.09 -9.83 -2.88
CA THR A 55 5.90 -9.16 -1.59
C THR A 55 5.07 -7.89 -1.78
N THR A 56 4.10 -7.63 -0.88
CA THR A 56 3.20 -6.47 -0.93
C THR A 56 3.54 -5.48 0.18
N ILE A 57 3.93 -4.27 -0.18
CA ILE A 57 4.08 -3.16 0.77
C ILE A 57 2.71 -2.71 1.25
N ALA A 58 2.52 -2.55 2.54
CA ALA A 58 1.24 -2.17 3.10
C ALA A 58 1.36 -1.03 4.12
N TYR A 59 0.41 -0.24 4.11
CA TYR A 59 -0.41 0.18 3.01
C TYR A 59 -0.18 1.68 2.80
N ALA A 60 -0.27 2.11 1.56
CA ALA A 60 -0.03 3.51 1.22
C ALA A 60 -1.35 4.27 1.17
N ALA A 61 -1.44 5.37 1.92
CA ALA A 61 -2.56 6.30 1.80
C ALA A 61 -2.50 7.02 0.45
N VAL A 62 -3.62 7.05 -0.28
CA VAL A 62 -3.71 7.74 -1.58
C VAL A 62 -3.86 9.25 -1.45
N THR A 63 -4.27 9.74 -0.26
CA THR A 63 -4.33 11.16 0.11
C THR A 63 -3.89 11.33 1.56
N GLN A 64 -3.52 12.54 1.95
CA GLN A 64 -3.18 12.84 3.33
C GLN A 64 -4.33 12.54 4.30
N SER A 65 -5.58 12.82 3.90
CA SER A 65 -6.76 12.53 4.72
C SER A 65 -6.99 11.04 4.97
N GLY A 66 -6.35 10.17 4.20
CA GLY A 66 -6.40 8.71 4.34
C GLY A 66 -5.36 8.13 5.30
N LEU A 67 -4.51 8.94 5.91
CA LEU A 67 -3.55 8.48 6.92
C LEU A 67 -4.25 8.14 8.24
N SER A 68 -3.92 6.98 8.79
CA SER A 68 -4.41 6.48 10.09
C SER A 68 -3.29 6.29 11.11
N PHE A 69 -2.04 6.20 10.65
CA PHE A 69 -0.87 5.97 11.50
C PHE A 69 0.28 6.91 11.13
N ASP A 70 1.04 7.33 12.11
CA ASP A 70 2.17 8.26 11.98
C ASP A 70 3.24 7.75 11.00
N ARG A 71 3.49 6.44 11.02
CA ARG A 71 4.55 5.83 10.18
C ARG A 71 3.96 5.04 9.00
N GLN A 72 2.82 5.44 8.50
CA GLN A 72 2.18 4.90 7.32
C GLN A 72 2.72 5.60 6.07
N LEU A 73 2.89 4.85 4.99
CA LEU A 73 3.27 5.40 3.70
C LEU A 73 2.15 6.30 3.14
N TRP A 74 2.51 7.40 2.50
CA TRP A 74 1.58 8.28 1.79
C TRP A 74 2.08 8.55 0.37
N MET A 75 1.27 8.18 -0.63
CA MET A 75 1.60 8.32 -2.04
C MET A 75 1.67 9.78 -2.45
N ARG A 76 2.81 10.18 -2.98
CA ARG A 76 3.11 11.51 -3.53
C ARG A 76 4.38 11.45 -4.39
N PRO A 77 4.62 12.41 -5.31
CA PRO A 77 5.75 12.35 -6.25
C PRO A 77 7.12 12.23 -5.56
N GLU A 78 7.30 12.90 -4.43
CA GLU A 78 8.59 13.01 -3.73
C GLU A 78 9.12 11.66 -3.22
N ILE A 79 8.23 10.67 -3.04
CA ILE A 79 8.63 9.35 -2.53
C ILE A 79 8.93 8.32 -3.62
N ILE A 80 8.67 8.64 -4.90
CA ILE A 80 8.88 7.71 -6.02
C ILE A 80 10.31 7.19 -6.08
N PRO A 81 11.37 8.02 -5.95
CA PRO A 81 12.75 7.51 -5.98
C PRO A 81 13.02 6.49 -4.86
N GLY A 82 12.55 6.75 -3.65
CA GLY A 82 12.73 5.81 -2.53
C GLY A 82 11.95 4.51 -2.70
N LEU A 83 10.75 4.57 -3.31
CA LEU A 83 9.99 3.36 -3.66
C LEU A 83 10.70 2.55 -4.75
N ARG A 84 11.29 3.21 -5.74
CA ARG A 84 12.07 2.55 -6.79
C ARG A 84 13.28 1.81 -6.22
N GLU A 85 13.98 2.37 -5.25
CA GLU A 85 15.06 1.64 -4.56
C GLU A 85 14.58 0.34 -3.91
N ILE A 86 13.34 0.31 -3.41
CA ILE A 86 12.76 -0.90 -2.81
C ILE A 86 12.42 -1.92 -3.89
N THR A 87 11.72 -1.51 -4.95
CA THR A 87 11.33 -2.41 -6.04
C THR A 87 12.56 -3.00 -6.72
N ASP A 88 13.58 -2.19 -7.01
CA ASP A 88 14.84 -2.65 -7.59
C ASP A 88 15.54 -3.69 -6.68
N ALA A 89 15.54 -3.46 -5.36
CA ALA A 89 16.14 -4.41 -4.41
C ALA A 89 15.35 -5.73 -4.35
N VAL A 90 14.02 -5.67 -4.35
CA VAL A 90 13.13 -6.85 -4.37
C VAL A 90 13.32 -7.65 -5.67
N HIS A 91 13.39 -6.96 -6.81
CA HIS A 91 13.61 -7.59 -8.13
C HIS A 91 14.98 -8.28 -8.23
N LYS A 92 16.03 -7.71 -7.64
CA LYS A 92 17.36 -8.33 -7.58
C LYS A 92 17.33 -9.70 -6.88
N GLU A 93 16.44 -9.86 -5.90
CA GLU A 93 16.22 -11.14 -5.21
C GLU A 93 15.25 -12.08 -5.99
N GLY A 94 14.78 -11.67 -7.18
CA GLY A 94 13.94 -12.47 -8.08
C GLY A 94 12.47 -12.57 -7.63
N ALA A 95 11.99 -11.72 -6.75
CA ALA A 95 10.57 -11.60 -6.39
C ALA A 95 9.91 -10.43 -7.12
N ALA A 96 8.61 -10.52 -7.35
CA ALA A 96 7.80 -9.38 -7.77
C ALA A 96 7.47 -8.48 -6.56
N ALA A 97 7.23 -7.19 -6.83
CA ALA A 97 6.84 -6.19 -5.86
C ALA A 97 5.43 -5.68 -6.13
N SER A 98 4.58 -5.65 -5.11
CA SER A 98 3.27 -5.00 -5.15
C SER A 98 3.11 -4.00 -4.01
N ILE A 99 2.14 -3.11 -4.15
CA ILE A 99 1.80 -2.12 -3.13
C ILE A 99 0.30 -2.08 -2.93
N GLN A 100 -0.14 -2.09 -1.66
CA GLN A 100 -1.54 -1.89 -1.32
C GLN A 100 -1.83 -0.40 -1.16
N LEU A 101 -2.84 0.09 -1.91
CA LEU A 101 -3.34 1.46 -1.87
C LEU A 101 -4.66 1.52 -1.11
N GLY A 102 -4.81 2.48 -0.21
CA GLY A 102 -6.00 2.61 0.59
C GLY A 102 -6.29 4.04 1.05
N HIS A 103 -7.47 4.21 1.62
CA HIS A 103 -7.86 5.40 2.35
C HIS A 103 -8.56 4.96 3.64
N CYS A 104 -8.09 5.42 4.79
CA CYS A 104 -8.56 4.89 6.07
C CYS A 104 -9.94 5.41 6.49
N GLY A 105 -10.52 6.34 5.74
CA GLY A 105 -11.89 6.78 5.98
C GLY A 105 -12.14 7.21 7.41
N ASN A 106 -13.11 6.55 8.06
CA ASN A 106 -13.48 6.81 9.44
C ASN A 106 -12.46 6.33 10.50
N MET A 107 -11.39 5.67 10.07
CA MET A 107 -10.27 5.27 10.95
C MET A 107 -9.13 6.30 10.97
N SER A 108 -9.21 7.34 10.14
CA SER A 108 -8.22 8.44 10.13
C SER A 108 -8.43 9.36 11.34
N HIS A 109 -7.33 9.90 11.87
CA HIS A 109 -7.34 10.88 12.96
C HIS A 109 -6.75 12.21 12.48
N LYS A 110 -7.39 13.34 12.87
CA LYS A 110 -6.90 14.68 12.55
C LYS A 110 -5.47 14.91 13.06
N SER A 111 -5.11 14.36 14.22
CA SER A 111 -3.75 14.44 14.78
C SER A 111 -2.69 13.73 13.94
N ILE A 112 -3.10 12.74 13.15
CA ILE A 112 -2.21 11.97 12.27
C ILE A 112 -2.21 12.57 10.86
N CYS A 113 -3.39 12.71 10.25
CA CYS A 113 -3.49 13.19 8.87
C CYS A 113 -3.39 14.72 8.73
N GLY A 114 -3.45 15.48 9.84
CA GLY A 114 -3.34 16.95 9.82
C GLY A 114 -4.55 17.69 9.25
N VAL A 115 -5.53 16.97 8.71
CA VAL A 115 -6.73 17.51 8.07
C VAL A 115 -7.99 16.90 8.69
N THR A 116 -9.17 17.40 8.34
CA THR A 116 -10.42 16.77 8.78
C THR A 116 -10.56 15.39 8.11
N PRO A 117 -10.70 14.30 8.86
CA PRO A 117 -10.95 12.98 8.30
C PRO A 117 -12.21 12.96 7.45
N VAL A 118 -12.15 12.24 6.32
CA VAL A 118 -13.29 12.06 5.43
C VAL A 118 -13.57 10.58 5.23
N GLY A 119 -14.83 10.22 5.07
CA GLY A 119 -15.26 8.84 4.86
C GLY A 119 -16.51 8.78 4.01
N ALA A 120 -17.10 7.60 3.84
CA ALA A 120 -18.32 7.42 3.07
C ALA A 120 -19.51 8.19 3.66
N SER A 121 -19.60 8.27 5.00
CA SER A 121 -20.67 8.98 5.73
C SER A 121 -20.08 9.79 6.88
N SER A 122 -20.78 10.86 7.25
CA SER A 122 -20.45 11.61 8.46
C SER A 122 -20.83 10.80 9.70
N GLY A 123 -19.99 10.85 10.74
CA GLY A 123 -20.28 10.15 11.98
C GLY A 123 -19.14 10.24 12.98
N PHE A 124 -19.36 9.60 14.12
CA PHE A 124 -18.35 9.41 15.15
C PHE A 124 -17.97 7.93 15.19
N ASN A 125 -16.67 7.65 15.08
CA ASN A 125 -16.15 6.29 15.16
C ASN A 125 -15.77 5.98 16.60
N LEU A 126 -16.45 4.98 17.21
CA LEU A 126 -16.20 4.53 18.59
C LEU A 126 -14.91 3.73 18.74
N TYR A 127 -14.49 3.00 17.71
CA TYR A 127 -13.26 2.19 17.74
C TYR A 127 -11.99 3.05 17.62
N SER A 128 -12.10 4.15 16.89
CA SER A 128 -11.05 5.14 16.70
C SER A 128 -11.68 6.51 16.97
N PRO A 129 -11.75 6.98 18.23
CA PRO A 129 -12.55 8.13 18.61
C PRO A 129 -12.25 9.38 17.79
N THR A 130 -12.99 9.56 16.72
CA THR A 130 -12.84 10.69 15.78
C THR A 130 -14.17 11.04 15.13
N PHE A 131 -14.34 12.32 14.84
CA PHE A 131 -15.43 12.79 13.98
C PHE A 131 -14.97 12.80 12.53
N VAL A 132 -15.78 12.22 11.66
CA VAL A 132 -15.55 12.07 10.23
C VAL A 132 -16.62 12.82 9.47
N ARG A 133 -16.21 13.57 8.48
CA ARG A 133 -17.11 14.20 7.52
C ARG A 133 -17.35 13.24 6.33
N GLY A 134 -18.62 13.03 5.98
CA GLY A 134 -18.96 12.31 4.76
C GLY A 134 -18.49 13.05 3.51
N LEU A 135 -17.97 12.32 2.53
CA LEU A 135 -17.66 12.86 1.21
C LEU A 135 -18.95 13.29 0.50
N ARG A 136 -18.91 14.45 -0.11
CA ARG A 136 -19.98 14.91 -1.01
C ARG A 136 -19.83 14.23 -2.37
N LYS A 137 -20.91 14.10 -3.12
CA LYS A 137 -20.90 13.45 -4.45
C LYS A 137 -19.88 14.08 -5.40
N GLU A 138 -19.72 15.39 -5.32
CA GLU A 138 -18.80 16.18 -6.15
C GLU A 138 -17.31 15.90 -5.80
N GLU A 139 -17.04 15.34 -4.63
CA GLU A 139 -15.68 14.99 -4.17
C GLU A 139 -15.28 13.55 -4.60
N LEU A 140 -16.24 12.69 -4.94
CA LEU A 140 -15.96 11.30 -5.33
C LEU A 140 -15.03 11.18 -6.55
N PRO A 141 -15.20 11.99 -7.63
CA PRO A 141 -14.27 11.95 -8.76
C PRO A 141 -12.83 12.31 -8.37
N GLN A 142 -12.64 13.19 -7.39
CA GLN A 142 -11.31 13.56 -6.89
C GLN A 142 -10.66 12.39 -6.13
N MET A 143 -11.45 11.66 -5.34
CA MET A 143 -10.95 10.46 -4.65
C MET A 143 -10.56 9.37 -5.67
N ALA A 144 -11.39 9.10 -6.67
CA ALA A 144 -11.07 8.18 -7.75
C ALA A 144 -9.79 8.59 -8.50
N LYS A 145 -9.63 9.91 -8.76
CA LYS A 145 -8.41 10.44 -9.38
C LYS A 145 -7.17 10.23 -8.50
N ALA A 146 -7.30 10.37 -7.16
CA ALA A 146 -6.19 10.14 -6.24
C ALA A 146 -5.71 8.68 -6.27
N TYR A 147 -6.63 7.71 -6.35
CA TYR A 147 -6.28 6.30 -6.57
C TYR A 147 -5.57 6.11 -7.91
N GLY A 148 -6.16 6.63 -9.01
CA GLY A 148 -5.54 6.52 -10.35
C GLY A 148 -4.15 7.15 -10.41
N GLN A 149 -3.96 8.30 -9.77
CA GLN A 149 -2.64 8.94 -9.69
C GLN A 149 -1.65 8.11 -8.86
N SER A 150 -2.10 7.53 -7.75
CA SER A 150 -1.25 6.66 -6.91
C SER A 150 -0.82 5.40 -7.67
N VAL A 151 -1.70 4.82 -8.52
CA VAL A 151 -1.35 3.71 -9.42
C VAL A 151 -0.28 4.13 -10.42
N ASN A 152 -0.37 5.32 -11.00
CA ASN A 152 0.66 5.81 -11.93
C ASN A 152 2.01 5.98 -11.24
N TRP A 153 2.05 6.54 -10.02
CA TRP A 153 3.27 6.66 -9.22
C TRP A 153 3.84 5.29 -8.82
N ALA A 154 2.99 4.33 -8.46
CA ALA A 154 3.43 2.96 -8.17
C ALA A 154 4.07 2.32 -9.41
N ARG A 155 3.47 2.46 -10.60
CA ARG A 155 4.04 2.00 -11.87
C ARG A 155 5.37 2.69 -12.16
N GLU A 156 5.46 4.00 -11.98
CA GLU A 156 6.69 4.77 -12.14
C GLU A 156 7.77 4.30 -11.18
N ALA A 157 7.42 3.94 -9.95
CA ALA A 157 8.32 3.36 -8.95
C ALA A 157 8.71 1.91 -9.24
N GLY A 158 8.18 1.27 -10.29
CA GLY A 158 8.58 -0.08 -10.72
C GLY A 158 7.81 -1.23 -10.05
N PHE A 159 6.66 -0.96 -9.41
CA PHE A 159 5.81 -2.04 -8.91
C PHE A 159 5.18 -2.84 -10.04
N ASP A 160 5.15 -4.17 -9.89
CA ASP A 160 4.56 -5.13 -10.84
C ASP A 160 3.05 -5.22 -10.70
N ALA A 161 2.52 -4.93 -9.52
CA ALA A 161 1.09 -5.00 -9.22
C ALA A 161 0.68 -3.96 -8.17
N VAL A 162 -0.61 -3.64 -8.17
CA VAL A 162 -1.26 -2.79 -7.16
C VAL A 162 -2.43 -3.57 -6.57
N GLU A 163 -2.59 -3.50 -5.26
CA GLU A 163 -3.74 -4.01 -4.54
C GLU A 163 -4.58 -2.83 -4.05
N ILE A 164 -5.89 -2.83 -4.30
CA ILE A 164 -6.80 -1.81 -3.77
C ILE A 164 -7.42 -2.33 -2.48
N HIS A 165 -7.16 -1.63 -1.38
CA HIS A 165 -7.79 -1.96 -0.10
C HIS A 165 -9.26 -1.57 -0.11
N ALA A 166 -10.12 -2.58 -0.21
CA ALA A 166 -11.58 -2.44 -0.18
C ALA A 166 -12.21 -3.23 1.00
N GLY A 167 -11.41 -3.52 2.02
CA GLY A 167 -11.81 -4.20 3.24
C GLY A 167 -12.16 -3.23 4.38
N HIS A 168 -12.63 -3.78 5.50
CA HIS A 168 -12.90 -3.11 6.78
C HIS A 168 -13.99 -2.02 6.76
N GLY A 169 -14.59 -1.68 5.63
CA GLY A 169 -15.68 -0.72 5.53
C GLY A 169 -15.31 0.76 5.72
N TYR A 170 -14.07 1.15 5.49
CA TYR A 170 -13.63 2.54 5.57
C TYR A 170 -13.08 3.14 4.27
#